data_d7fac97112e6af0f58778177b7fef0c0
#
_entry.id   d7fac97112e6af0f58778177b7fef0c0
#
_cell.length_a   1.000
_cell.length_b   1.000
_cell.length_c   1.000
_cell.angle_alpha   90.00
_cell.angle_beta   90.00
_cell.angle_gamma   90.00
#
_symmetry.space_group_name_H-M   'P 1'
#
loop_
_entity.id
_entity.type
_entity.pdbx_description
1 polymer ?
#
loop_
_entity_poly.entity_id
_entity_poly.type
_entity_poly.pdbx_seq_one_letter_code
_entity_poly.pdbx_strand_id
1 'polypeptide(L)'
;MSDLVSIIIPYYRKKPFFEKTIDSINSQTYKNFEIILIYDDDNRSDLLFVKKVLKKTKNKKIIVNKKNLGVGISRNRGINKSKGKFISFIDADDVWNRDKLKKQIKFMKKNSLDFSYSDYSIINEKGILIKKIKSPKIIKFKNLLFSCDIALSSVTIRSHLLRSEKFSNIKTKEDYLLWLKLSQKNIKMMGIRENLIFWRKTNNSLSSSIVQKFKDAFLVYNKYLKLNFLVSIVLIFFLSINSIIKRYL
;
A
#
# COMPACT_ATOMS: atom_id res chain seq x y z
N MET A 1 -5.56 6.46 26.31
CA MET A 1 -5.66 7.19 25.01
C MET A 1 -5.43 6.23 23.85
N SER A 2 -6.13 6.39 22.73
CA SER A 2 -5.90 5.57 21.52
C SER A 2 -4.58 6.00 20.84
N ASP A 3 -3.81 5.02 20.31
CA ASP A 3 -2.55 5.33 19.59
C ASP A 3 -2.83 6.08 18.28
N LEU A 4 -2.02 7.08 17.94
CA LEU A 4 -2.15 7.82 16.69
C LEU A 4 -1.76 6.93 15.49
N VAL A 5 -2.56 6.98 14.42
CA VAL A 5 -2.30 6.35 13.13
C VAL A 5 -2.00 7.41 12.09
N SER A 6 -0.84 7.35 11.45
CA SER A 6 -0.53 8.20 10.28
C SER A 6 -0.93 7.48 9.00
N ILE A 7 -1.81 8.09 8.21
CA ILE A 7 -2.30 7.56 6.94
C ILE A 7 -1.51 8.24 5.82
N ILE A 8 -0.72 7.45 5.07
CA ILE A 8 0.13 7.95 3.98
C ILE A 8 -0.58 7.76 2.65
N ILE A 9 -0.77 8.85 1.91
CA ILE A 9 -1.47 8.88 0.62
C ILE A 9 -0.56 9.52 -0.44
N PRO A 10 0.09 8.75 -1.31
CA PRO A 10 0.72 9.30 -2.50
C PRO A 10 -0.37 9.64 -3.53
N TYR A 11 -0.33 10.85 -4.08
CA TYR A 11 -1.31 11.31 -5.06
C TYR A 11 -0.62 11.67 -6.38
N TYR A 12 -1.06 11.03 -7.46
CA TYR A 12 -0.68 11.35 -8.84
C TYR A 12 -1.84 11.08 -9.80
N ARG A 13 -2.44 12.13 -10.36
CA ARG A 13 -3.51 12.06 -11.41
C ARG A 13 -4.68 11.13 -11.09
N LYS A 14 -5.19 11.17 -9.84
CA LYS A 14 -6.30 10.30 -9.37
C LYS A 14 -7.59 11.08 -9.05
N LYS A 15 -7.77 12.25 -9.70
CA LYS A 15 -8.92 13.14 -9.48
C LYS A 15 -10.28 12.44 -9.49
N PRO A 16 -10.60 11.52 -10.44
CA PRO A 16 -11.92 10.89 -10.49
C PRO A 16 -12.27 10.03 -9.27
N PHE A 17 -11.27 9.56 -8.52
CA PHE A 17 -11.46 8.61 -7.43
C PHE A 17 -11.17 9.19 -6.04
N PHE A 18 -10.38 10.26 -6.00
CA PHE A 18 -9.77 10.77 -4.78
C PHE A 18 -10.79 11.21 -3.72
N GLU A 19 -11.91 11.80 -4.10
CA GLU A 19 -12.96 12.20 -3.15
C GLU A 19 -13.52 11.00 -2.39
N LYS A 20 -13.82 9.89 -3.09
CA LYS A 20 -14.29 8.65 -2.47
C LYS A 20 -13.23 8.03 -1.53
N THR A 21 -11.96 8.14 -1.88
CA THR A 21 -10.85 7.70 -1.02
C THR A 21 -10.86 8.49 0.29
N ILE A 22 -10.92 9.82 0.24
CA ILE A 22 -10.91 10.69 1.43
C ILE A 22 -12.18 10.50 2.27
N ASP A 23 -13.35 10.35 1.65
CA ASP A 23 -14.60 10.09 2.37
C ASP A 23 -14.52 8.76 3.15
N SER A 24 -13.91 7.73 2.56
CA SER A 24 -13.70 6.44 3.23
C SER A 24 -12.77 6.53 4.45
N ILE A 25 -11.81 7.44 4.43
CA ILE A 25 -10.92 7.71 5.56
C ILE A 25 -11.64 8.53 6.62
N ASN A 26 -12.35 9.60 6.23
CA ASN A 26 -13.08 10.44 7.18
C ASN A 26 -14.20 9.69 7.89
N SER A 27 -14.78 8.66 7.25
CA SER A 27 -15.81 7.79 7.82
C SER A 27 -15.27 6.73 8.79
N GLN A 28 -13.96 6.59 8.98
CA GLN A 28 -13.37 5.61 9.90
C GLN A 28 -13.93 5.75 11.32
N THR A 29 -14.30 4.62 11.93
CA THR A 29 -14.76 4.57 13.33
C THR A 29 -13.62 4.80 14.33
N TYR A 30 -12.38 4.57 13.95
CA TYR A 30 -11.18 4.94 14.70
C TYR A 30 -10.84 6.39 14.42
N LYS A 31 -10.94 7.29 15.42
CA LYS A 31 -10.83 8.74 15.19
C LYS A 31 -9.44 9.34 15.41
N ASN A 32 -8.52 8.64 16.08
CA ASN A 32 -7.18 9.17 16.34
C ASN A 32 -6.22 8.88 15.18
N PHE A 33 -6.38 9.62 14.07
CA PHE A 33 -5.50 9.54 12.91
C PHE A 33 -5.11 10.92 12.37
N GLU A 34 -4.03 10.96 11.62
CA GLU A 34 -3.64 12.07 10.76
C GLU A 34 -3.52 11.60 9.31
N ILE A 35 -3.84 12.46 8.35
CA ILE A 35 -3.61 12.23 6.92
C ILE A 35 -2.35 12.98 6.51
N ILE A 36 -1.42 12.26 5.86
CA ILE A 36 -0.24 12.85 5.22
C ILE A 36 -0.33 12.53 3.73
N LEU A 37 -0.77 13.52 2.97
CA LEU A 37 -0.88 13.44 1.52
C LEU A 37 0.40 13.96 0.89
N ILE A 38 0.94 13.20 -0.06
CA ILE A 38 2.08 13.59 -0.87
C ILE A 38 1.59 13.82 -2.29
N TYR A 39 1.51 15.09 -2.69
CA TYR A 39 1.14 15.50 -4.02
C TYR A 39 2.36 15.39 -4.94
N ASP A 40 2.35 14.40 -5.84
CA ASP A 40 3.49 14.02 -6.69
C ASP A 40 3.25 14.37 -8.16
N ASP A 41 2.65 15.54 -8.42
CA ASP A 41 2.32 16.07 -9.74
C ASP A 41 2.67 17.56 -9.82
N ASP A 42 2.77 18.10 -11.03
CA ASP A 42 2.99 19.50 -11.33
C ASP A 42 1.71 20.27 -11.70
N ASN A 43 0.57 19.59 -11.83
CA ASN A 43 -0.71 20.17 -12.21
C ASN A 43 -1.33 21.01 -11.09
N ARG A 44 -1.27 22.35 -11.23
CA ARG A 44 -1.79 23.29 -10.23
C ARG A 44 -3.30 23.20 -10.01
N SER A 45 -4.08 22.98 -11.08
CA SER A 45 -5.55 22.88 -10.96
C SER A 45 -5.96 21.63 -10.19
N ASP A 46 -5.24 20.54 -10.38
CA ASP A 46 -5.47 19.29 -9.67
C ASP A 46 -5.06 19.41 -8.18
N LEU A 47 -3.99 20.16 -7.90
CA LEU A 47 -3.61 20.49 -6.51
C LEU A 47 -4.69 21.30 -5.78
N LEU A 48 -5.32 22.26 -6.46
CA LEU A 48 -6.42 23.04 -5.87
C LEU A 48 -7.64 22.15 -5.56
N PHE A 49 -7.98 21.22 -6.46
CA PHE A 49 -8.99 20.21 -6.21
C PHE A 49 -8.64 19.35 -4.98
N VAL A 50 -7.43 18.83 -4.90
CA VAL A 50 -6.95 18.02 -3.77
C VAL A 50 -7.06 18.78 -2.45
N LYS A 51 -6.64 20.05 -2.43
CA LYS A 51 -6.78 20.93 -1.27
C LYS A 51 -8.24 21.15 -0.87
N LYS A 52 -9.14 21.31 -1.86
CA LYS A 52 -10.60 21.47 -1.63
C LYS A 52 -11.19 20.21 -0.98
N VAL A 53 -10.90 19.03 -1.52
CA VAL A 53 -11.38 17.75 -0.98
C VAL A 53 -10.92 17.56 0.45
N LEU A 54 -9.65 17.86 0.74
CA LEU A 54 -9.09 17.73 2.09
C LEU A 54 -9.55 18.79 3.10
N LYS A 55 -10.29 19.83 2.68
CA LYS A 55 -10.80 20.85 3.63
C LYS A 55 -11.60 20.23 4.79
N LYS A 56 -12.39 19.19 4.51
CA LYS A 56 -13.24 18.49 5.48
C LYS A 56 -12.45 17.63 6.49
N THR A 57 -11.16 17.38 6.26
CA THR A 57 -10.33 16.55 7.14
C THR A 57 -9.69 17.42 8.23
N LYS A 58 -9.90 17.07 9.50
CA LYS A 58 -9.40 17.87 10.64
C LYS A 58 -7.87 17.85 10.74
N ASN A 59 -7.28 16.66 10.79
CA ASN A 59 -5.84 16.47 11.00
C ASN A 59 -5.18 16.00 9.71
N LYS A 60 -4.64 16.94 8.93
CA LYS A 60 -4.02 16.69 7.63
C LYS A 60 -2.77 17.48 7.40
N LYS A 61 -1.87 16.92 6.61
CA LYS A 61 -0.68 17.56 6.07
C LYS A 61 -0.56 17.27 4.58
N ILE A 62 -0.31 18.30 3.78
CA ILE A 62 -0.06 18.16 2.33
C ILE A 62 1.41 18.51 2.09
N ILE A 63 2.12 17.59 1.44
CA ILE A 63 3.51 17.76 1.00
C ILE A 63 3.48 17.78 -0.52
N VAL A 64 3.95 18.85 -1.13
CA VAL A 64 4.03 18.99 -2.58
C VAL A 64 5.43 18.65 -3.04
N ASN A 65 5.58 17.74 -3.98
CA ASN A 65 6.82 17.46 -4.67
C ASN A 65 7.02 18.49 -5.78
N LYS A 66 8.25 18.95 -6.00
CA LYS A 66 8.58 19.90 -7.08
C LYS A 66 8.42 19.29 -8.47
N LYS A 67 8.49 17.95 -8.58
CA LYS A 67 8.30 17.15 -9.79
C LYS A 67 7.81 15.77 -9.38
N ASN A 68 7.37 14.95 -10.33
CA ASN A 68 7.05 13.54 -10.04
C ASN A 68 8.33 12.80 -9.60
N LEU A 69 8.32 12.32 -8.35
CA LEU A 69 9.43 11.57 -7.76
C LEU A 69 9.17 10.06 -7.73
N GLY A 70 7.95 9.65 -8.06
CA GLY A 70 7.50 8.27 -7.99
C GLY A 70 6.95 7.88 -6.62
N VAL A 71 6.13 6.82 -6.63
CA VAL A 71 5.29 6.41 -5.50
C VAL A 71 6.10 6.00 -4.27
N GLY A 72 7.22 5.28 -4.45
CA GLY A 72 8.07 4.83 -3.35
C GLY A 72 8.71 6.00 -2.59
N ILE A 73 9.29 6.96 -3.32
CA ILE A 73 9.88 8.17 -2.72
C ILE A 73 8.79 9.01 -2.03
N SER A 74 7.64 9.16 -2.67
CA SER A 74 6.52 9.91 -2.10
C SER A 74 6.06 9.30 -0.78
N ARG A 75 5.91 7.96 -0.69
CA ARG A 75 5.59 7.30 0.59
C ARG A 75 6.67 7.52 1.63
N ASN A 76 7.95 7.46 1.27
CA ASN A 76 9.07 7.74 2.21
C ASN A 76 9.01 9.17 2.76
N ARG A 77 8.68 10.16 1.93
CA ARG A 77 8.47 11.55 2.40
C ARG A 77 7.34 11.64 3.42
N GLY A 78 6.25 10.91 3.18
CA GLY A 78 5.14 10.81 4.13
C GLY A 78 5.54 10.15 5.45
N ILE A 79 6.24 9.02 5.39
CA ILE A 79 6.76 8.31 6.56
C ILE A 79 7.66 9.22 7.40
N ASN A 80 8.55 10.00 6.79
CA ASN A 80 9.45 10.91 7.50
C ASN A 80 8.71 12.06 8.20
N LYS A 81 7.47 12.35 7.84
CA LYS A 81 6.63 13.41 8.45
C LYS A 81 5.53 12.85 9.34
N SER A 82 5.43 11.52 9.46
CA SER A 82 4.46 10.85 10.32
C SER A 82 4.80 10.98 11.80
N LYS A 83 3.77 11.12 12.63
CA LYS A 83 3.86 11.17 14.09
C LYS A 83 3.23 9.95 14.74
N GLY A 84 2.49 9.15 13.98
CA GLY A 84 1.75 8.01 14.48
C GLY A 84 2.64 6.86 14.95
N LYS A 85 2.18 6.17 15.98
CA LYS A 85 2.76 4.89 16.42
C LYS A 85 2.54 3.80 15.37
N PHE A 86 1.46 3.91 14.60
CA PHE A 86 1.14 3.08 13.46
C PHE A 86 1.12 3.91 12.18
N ILE A 87 1.53 3.28 11.08
CA ILE A 87 1.43 3.84 9.73
C ILE A 87 0.54 2.91 8.92
N SER A 88 -0.46 3.49 8.26
CA SER A 88 -1.30 2.81 7.27
C SER A 88 -1.11 3.47 5.91
N PHE A 89 -1.17 2.67 4.86
CA PHE A 89 -1.05 3.16 3.49
C PHE A 89 -2.39 3.03 2.77
N ILE A 90 -2.68 3.96 1.89
CA ILE A 90 -3.79 3.86 0.94
C ILE A 90 -3.42 4.58 -0.35
N ASP A 91 -3.67 3.94 -1.49
CA ASP A 91 -3.53 4.59 -2.79
C ASP A 91 -4.72 5.52 -3.05
N ALA A 92 -4.49 6.61 -3.78
CA ALA A 92 -5.45 7.71 -3.95
C ALA A 92 -6.71 7.33 -4.77
N ASP A 93 -6.83 6.09 -5.21
CA ASP A 93 -7.97 5.51 -5.92
C ASP A 93 -8.66 4.34 -5.20
N ASP A 94 -8.11 3.91 -4.04
CA ASP A 94 -8.67 2.84 -3.22
C ASP A 94 -9.69 3.36 -2.20
N VAL A 95 -10.47 2.44 -1.64
CA VAL A 95 -11.50 2.74 -0.64
C VAL A 95 -11.36 1.81 0.55
N TRP A 96 -11.47 2.33 1.77
CA TRP A 96 -11.45 1.55 3.00
C TRP A 96 -12.84 1.24 3.52
N ASN A 97 -13.00 0.06 4.14
CA ASN A 97 -14.14 -0.22 5.01
C ASN A 97 -14.08 0.70 6.22
N ARG A 98 -15.24 1.19 6.69
CA ARG A 98 -15.35 2.14 7.82
C ARG A 98 -14.70 1.68 9.13
N ASP A 99 -14.55 0.37 9.32
CA ASP A 99 -13.98 -0.21 10.54
C ASP A 99 -12.53 -0.68 10.38
N LYS A 100 -11.89 -0.41 9.23
CA LYS A 100 -10.54 -0.92 8.89
C LYS A 100 -9.52 -0.59 9.97
N LEU A 101 -9.37 0.66 10.34
CA LEU A 101 -8.38 1.07 11.33
C LEU A 101 -8.69 0.48 12.71
N LYS A 102 -9.96 0.55 13.16
CA LYS A 102 -10.38 0.02 14.47
C LYS A 102 -10.07 -1.47 14.60
N LYS A 103 -10.47 -2.27 13.61
CA LYS A 103 -10.26 -3.72 13.59
C LYS A 103 -8.78 -4.07 13.53
N GLN A 104 -8.03 -3.40 12.65
CA GLN A 104 -6.62 -3.70 12.43
C GLN A 104 -5.75 -3.31 13.62
N ILE A 105 -5.95 -2.14 14.23
CA ILE A 105 -5.22 -1.75 15.43
C ILE A 105 -5.53 -2.69 16.61
N LYS A 106 -6.82 -3.06 16.80
CA LYS A 106 -7.20 -4.04 17.81
C LYS A 106 -6.53 -5.40 17.61
N PHE A 107 -6.51 -5.88 16.36
CA PHE A 107 -5.86 -7.13 15.97
C PHE A 107 -4.35 -7.11 16.22
N MET A 108 -3.67 -6.03 15.82
CA MET A 108 -2.23 -5.87 16.03
C MET A 108 -1.87 -5.85 17.52
N LYS A 109 -2.64 -5.13 18.34
CA LYS A 109 -2.42 -5.10 19.79
C LYS A 109 -2.64 -6.47 20.43
N LYS A 110 -3.76 -7.14 20.10
CA LYS A 110 -4.09 -8.46 20.66
C LYS A 110 -3.02 -9.52 20.36
N ASN A 111 -2.39 -9.46 19.21
CA ASN A 111 -1.43 -10.47 18.75
C ASN A 111 0.04 -10.00 18.83
N SER A 112 0.31 -8.85 19.47
CA SER A 112 1.63 -8.23 19.59
C SER A 112 2.36 -8.11 18.25
N LEU A 113 1.64 -7.61 17.21
CA LEU A 113 2.15 -7.54 15.85
C LEU A 113 2.73 -6.16 15.54
N ASP A 114 3.79 -6.17 14.75
CA ASP A 114 4.37 -4.98 14.14
C ASP A 114 3.90 -4.76 12.70
N PHE A 115 3.34 -5.80 12.06
CA PHE A 115 2.85 -5.76 10.69
C PHE A 115 1.54 -6.54 10.55
N SER A 116 0.51 -5.93 9.97
CA SER A 116 -0.70 -6.63 9.58
C SER A 116 -1.26 -6.14 8.25
N TYR A 117 -2.02 -7.00 7.60
CA TYR A 117 -2.76 -6.75 6.36
C TYR A 117 -4.16 -7.38 6.46
N SER A 118 -4.99 -7.22 5.44
CA SER A 118 -6.33 -7.79 5.41
C SER A 118 -6.66 -8.45 4.08
N ASP A 119 -7.76 -9.22 4.05
CA ASP A 119 -8.44 -9.57 2.82
C ASP A 119 -8.88 -8.29 2.10
N TYR A 120 -9.10 -8.37 0.77
CA TYR A 120 -9.50 -7.23 -0.02
C TYR A 120 -10.42 -7.61 -1.18
N SER A 121 -11.18 -6.65 -1.67
CA SER A 121 -11.97 -6.79 -2.88
C SER A 121 -11.36 -5.98 -4.02
N ILE A 122 -11.45 -6.51 -5.22
CA ILE A 122 -11.13 -5.78 -6.46
C ILE A 122 -12.43 -5.17 -6.97
N ILE A 123 -12.41 -3.86 -7.22
CA ILE A 123 -13.51 -3.12 -7.83
C ILE A 123 -13.06 -2.48 -9.15
N ASN A 124 -13.99 -2.23 -10.07
CA ASN A 124 -13.71 -1.48 -11.29
C ASN A 124 -13.74 0.06 -11.03
N GLU A 125 -13.53 0.85 -12.06
CA GLU A 125 -13.55 2.32 -11.97
C GLU A 125 -14.90 2.87 -11.49
N LYS A 126 -16.02 2.22 -11.80
CA LYS A 126 -17.36 2.57 -11.33
C LYS A 126 -17.63 2.18 -9.88
N GLY A 127 -16.72 1.37 -9.25
CA GLY A 127 -16.89 0.85 -7.89
C GLY A 127 -17.65 -0.48 -7.81
N ILE A 128 -17.89 -1.15 -8.94
CA ILE A 128 -18.56 -2.45 -8.99
C ILE A 128 -17.55 -3.54 -8.61
N LEU A 129 -17.98 -4.47 -7.74
CA LEU A 129 -17.18 -5.59 -7.30
C LEU A 129 -16.83 -6.52 -8.48
N ILE A 130 -15.55 -6.80 -8.67
CA ILE A 130 -15.04 -7.78 -9.64
C ILE A 130 -14.75 -9.10 -8.95
N LYS A 131 -13.98 -9.07 -7.84
CA LYS A 131 -13.50 -10.27 -7.16
C LYS A 131 -13.18 -9.99 -5.68
N LYS A 132 -13.36 -11.00 -4.83
CA LYS A 132 -12.87 -10.99 -3.45
C LYS A 132 -11.59 -11.81 -3.35
N ILE A 133 -10.56 -11.26 -2.71
CA ILE A 133 -9.27 -11.91 -2.53
C ILE A 133 -9.06 -12.20 -1.05
N LYS A 134 -8.83 -13.47 -0.75
CA LYS A 134 -8.46 -13.92 0.59
C LYS A 134 -6.94 -13.93 0.71
N SER A 135 -6.40 -13.08 1.58
CA SER A 135 -4.97 -13.06 1.87
C SER A 135 -4.59 -14.20 2.83
N PRO A 136 -3.39 -14.77 2.79
CA PRO A 136 -2.94 -15.78 3.74
C PRO A 136 -3.01 -15.27 5.18
N LYS A 137 -3.32 -16.16 6.15
CA LYS A 137 -3.35 -15.79 7.58
C LYS A 137 -1.97 -15.36 8.10
N ILE A 138 -0.93 -16.04 7.65
CA ILE A 138 0.47 -15.75 7.99
C ILE A 138 1.28 -15.81 6.70
N ILE A 139 2.16 -14.85 6.50
CA ILE A 139 3.09 -14.82 5.39
C ILE A 139 4.52 -14.84 5.95
N LYS A 140 5.34 -15.75 5.40
CA LYS A 140 6.77 -15.87 5.67
C LYS A 140 7.56 -15.47 4.42
N PHE A 141 8.86 -15.21 4.57
CA PHE A 141 9.76 -14.87 3.47
C PHE A 141 9.64 -15.86 2.29
N LYS A 142 9.66 -17.18 2.57
CA LYS A 142 9.52 -18.21 1.53
C LYS A 142 8.23 -18.05 0.70
N ASN A 143 7.12 -17.70 1.34
CA ASN A 143 5.85 -17.48 0.62
C ASN A 143 5.92 -16.26 -0.30
N LEU A 144 6.52 -15.17 0.20
CA LEU A 144 6.68 -13.94 -0.57
C LEU A 144 7.61 -14.12 -1.78
N LEU A 145 8.59 -15.00 -1.74
CA LEU A 145 9.43 -15.26 -2.92
C LEU A 145 8.63 -15.70 -4.15
N PHE A 146 7.52 -16.39 -3.95
CA PHE A 146 6.72 -16.92 -5.05
C PHE A 146 5.44 -16.15 -5.33
N SER A 147 5.00 -15.28 -4.40
CA SER A 147 3.70 -14.62 -4.54
C SER A 147 3.63 -13.31 -3.75
N CYS A 148 3.13 -12.25 -4.40
CA CYS A 148 2.83 -10.98 -3.74
C CYS A 148 1.35 -10.97 -3.31
N ASP A 149 1.07 -11.39 -2.06
CA ASP A 149 -0.29 -11.58 -1.54
C ASP A 149 -0.79 -10.44 -0.67
N ILE A 150 0.01 -9.41 -0.50
CA ILE A 150 -0.29 -8.27 0.36
C ILE A 150 -0.60 -7.05 -0.52
N ALA A 151 -1.85 -6.63 -0.52
CA ALA A 151 -2.22 -5.34 -1.14
C ALA A 151 -1.75 -4.19 -0.23
N LEU A 152 -1.04 -3.22 -0.78
CA LEU A 152 -0.47 -2.11 -0.01
C LEU A 152 -1.52 -1.38 0.83
N SER A 153 -2.67 -1.03 0.25
CA SER A 153 -3.74 -0.31 0.95
C SER A 153 -4.37 -1.09 2.11
N SER A 154 -4.07 -2.41 2.21
CA SER A 154 -4.49 -3.24 3.35
C SER A 154 -3.53 -3.17 4.55
N VAL A 155 -2.32 -2.66 4.34
CA VAL A 155 -1.26 -2.74 5.33
C VAL A 155 -1.40 -1.67 6.43
N THR A 156 -1.15 -2.11 7.66
CA THR A 156 -0.83 -1.26 8.80
C THR A 156 0.41 -1.81 9.49
N ILE A 157 1.35 -0.93 9.82
CA ILE A 157 2.66 -1.29 10.34
C ILE A 157 3.04 -0.37 11.52
N ARG A 158 3.79 -0.86 12.50
CA ARG A 158 4.37 0.00 13.53
C ARG A 158 5.47 0.87 12.94
N SER A 159 5.44 2.15 13.25
CA SER A 159 6.31 3.17 12.63
C SER A 159 7.81 2.88 12.80
N HIS A 160 8.21 2.20 13.88
CA HIS A 160 9.62 1.89 14.12
C HIS A 160 10.24 1.01 13.03
N LEU A 161 9.48 0.10 12.41
CA LEU A 161 9.98 -0.75 11.32
C LEU A 161 10.38 0.06 10.08
N LEU A 162 9.71 1.20 9.87
CA LEU A 162 9.97 2.08 8.72
C LEU A 162 11.06 3.13 8.99
N ARG A 163 11.71 3.11 10.15
CA ARG A 163 12.89 3.94 10.42
C ARG A 163 14.13 3.41 9.70
N SER A 164 14.31 2.08 9.74
CA SER A 164 15.46 1.39 9.12
C SER A 164 15.18 0.91 7.70
N GLU A 165 13.92 0.58 7.38
CA GLU A 165 13.53 0.10 6.06
C GLU A 165 12.66 1.13 5.35
N LYS A 166 12.97 1.39 4.07
CA LYS A 166 12.28 2.36 3.22
C LYS A 166 11.86 1.72 1.91
N PHE A 167 10.82 2.31 1.29
CA PHE A 167 10.48 1.97 -0.09
C PHE A 167 11.66 2.28 -1.02
N SER A 168 11.90 1.41 -1.98
CA SER A 168 12.88 1.66 -3.04
C SER A 168 12.32 2.60 -4.12
N ASN A 169 13.20 3.08 -4.98
CA ASN A 169 12.84 3.93 -6.13
C ASN A 169 12.59 3.11 -7.41
N ILE A 170 12.12 1.86 -7.29
CA ILE A 170 11.65 1.09 -8.45
C ILE A 170 10.20 1.52 -8.79
N LYS A 171 9.84 1.46 -10.08
CA LYS A 171 8.55 2.00 -10.54
C LYS A 171 7.35 1.19 -10.07
N THR A 172 7.50 -0.13 -10.07
CA THR A 172 6.50 -1.10 -9.58
C THR A 172 7.19 -2.05 -8.60
N LYS A 173 6.45 -2.78 -7.76
CA LYS A 173 7.04 -3.73 -6.80
C LYS A 173 7.86 -3.10 -5.64
N GLU A 174 7.81 -1.79 -5.44
CA GLU A 174 8.48 -1.10 -4.34
C GLU A 174 7.96 -1.54 -2.97
N ASP A 175 6.67 -1.83 -2.88
CA ASP A 175 5.98 -2.40 -1.72
C ASP A 175 6.39 -3.86 -1.49
N TYR A 176 6.37 -4.66 -2.55
CA TYR A 176 6.77 -6.06 -2.52
C TYR A 176 8.21 -6.23 -2.02
N LEU A 177 9.15 -5.41 -2.52
CA LEU A 177 10.53 -5.41 -2.04
C LEU A 177 10.61 -5.07 -0.55
N LEU A 178 9.83 -4.10 -0.08
CA LEU A 178 9.81 -3.74 1.34
C LEU A 178 9.28 -4.90 2.20
N TRP A 179 8.23 -5.60 1.74
CA TRP A 179 7.70 -6.77 2.44
C TRP A 179 8.71 -7.92 2.51
N LEU A 180 9.43 -8.17 1.43
CA LEU A 180 10.53 -9.16 1.41
C LEU A 180 11.61 -8.81 2.43
N LYS A 181 12.11 -7.58 2.46
CA LYS A 181 13.12 -7.13 3.42
C LYS A 181 12.67 -7.26 4.87
N LEU A 182 11.44 -6.86 5.17
CA LEU A 182 10.88 -6.98 6.51
C LEU A 182 10.71 -8.45 6.93
N SER A 183 10.29 -9.32 6.00
CA SER A 183 10.13 -10.74 6.28
C SER A 183 11.47 -11.47 6.50
N GLN A 184 12.58 -11.01 5.88
CA GLN A 184 13.93 -11.48 6.16
C GLN A 184 14.38 -11.18 7.60
N LYS A 185 13.85 -10.11 8.19
CA LYS A 185 14.10 -9.76 9.60
C LYS A 185 13.19 -10.50 10.58
N ASN A 186 12.55 -11.58 10.15
CA ASN A 186 11.63 -12.39 10.95
C ASN A 186 10.42 -11.60 11.53
N ILE A 187 10.06 -10.48 10.92
CA ILE A 187 8.86 -9.73 11.31
C ILE A 187 7.63 -10.60 11.07
N LYS A 188 6.85 -10.82 12.12
CA LYS A 188 5.61 -11.59 12.05
C LYS A 188 4.54 -10.82 11.28
N MET A 189 4.22 -11.29 10.07
CA MET A 189 3.20 -10.70 9.19
C MET A 189 1.92 -11.53 9.24
N MET A 190 0.83 -10.93 9.73
CA MET A 190 -0.46 -11.63 9.85
C MET A 190 -1.59 -10.87 9.17
N GLY A 191 -2.46 -11.65 8.50
CA GLY A 191 -3.67 -11.17 7.83
C GLY A 191 -4.92 -11.27 8.70
N ILE A 192 -5.73 -10.22 8.68
CA ILE A 192 -7.11 -10.27 9.16
C ILE A 192 -7.96 -10.88 8.05
N ARG A 193 -8.73 -11.93 8.38
CA ARG A 193 -9.64 -12.64 7.45
C ARG A 193 -10.96 -11.88 7.28
N GLU A 194 -10.85 -10.58 7.05
CA GLU A 194 -11.97 -9.70 6.78
C GLU A 194 -11.62 -8.77 5.60
N ASN A 195 -12.61 -8.51 4.76
CA ASN A 195 -12.49 -7.58 3.64
C ASN A 195 -12.52 -6.13 4.17
N LEU A 196 -11.35 -5.55 4.35
CA LEU A 196 -11.23 -4.19 4.92
C LEU A 196 -10.88 -3.12 3.89
N ILE A 197 -10.60 -3.51 2.63
CA ILE A 197 -10.30 -2.58 1.56
C ILE A 197 -10.94 -2.99 0.24
N PHE A 198 -11.18 -1.99 -0.61
CA PHE A 198 -11.59 -2.13 -2.00
C PHE A 198 -10.50 -1.54 -2.88
N TRP A 199 -9.69 -2.43 -3.48
CA TRP A 199 -8.64 -2.06 -4.43
C TRP A 199 -9.25 -1.79 -5.80
N ARG A 200 -8.98 -0.59 -6.34
CA ARG A 200 -9.54 -0.18 -7.63
C ARG A 200 -8.63 -0.55 -8.80
N LYS A 201 -9.16 -1.38 -9.70
CA LYS A 201 -8.53 -1.66 -10.97
C LYS A 201 -8.82 -0.52 -11.94
N THR A 202 -7.78 0.26 -12.31
CA THR A 202 -7.86 1.34 -13.30
C THR A 202 -7.04 1.00 -14.54
N ASN A 203 -7.48 1.47 -15.71
CA ASN A 203 -6.80 1.19 -16.99
C ASN A 203 -5.42 1.84 -17.07
N ASN A 204 -5.25 3.03 -16.45
CA ASN A 204 -4.00 3.80 -16.44
C ASN A 204 -3.23 3.63 -15.13
N SER A 205 -3.08 2.39 -14.63
CA SER A 205 -2.26 2.14 -13.44
C SER A 205 -0.78 1.98 -13.79
N LEU A 206 0.12 2.37 -12.87
CA LEU A 206 1.57 2.10 -12.97
C LEU A 206 1.86 0.61 -13.22
N SER A 207 1.00 -0.25 -12.67
CA SER A 207 1.10 -1.70 -12.82
C SER A 207 0.47 -2.25 -14.10
N SER A 208 0.08 -1.44 -15.09
CA SER A 208 -0.46 -1.93 -16.37
C SER A 208 0.64 -2.50 -17.30
N SER A 209 1.85 -1.93 -17.29
CA SER A 209 2.95 -2.38 -18.14
C SER A 209 3.54 -3.72 -17.66
N ILE A 210 3.38 -4.76 -18.48
CA ILE A 210 3.93 -6.11 -18.22
C ILE A 210 5.47 -6.05 -18.24
N VAL A 211 6.05 -5.39 -19.24
CA VAL A 211 7.51 -5.28 -19.39
C VAL A 211 8.14 -4.61 -18.15
N GLN A 212 7.53 -3.53 -17.66
CA GLN A 212 8.03 -2.84 -16.48
C GLN A 212 7.97 -3.75 -15.23
N LYS A 213 6.90 -4.54 -15.08
CA LYS A 213 6.77 -5.50 -13.97
C LYS A 213 7.85 -6.57 -13.99
N PHE A 214 8.20 -7.09 -15.18
CA PHE A 214 9.29 -8.06 -15.32
C PHE A 214 10.64 -7.45 -14.96
N LYS A 215 10.95 -6.26 -15.51
CA LYS A 215 12.19 -5.53 -15.19
C LYS A 215 12.33 -5.29 -13.67
N ASP A 216 11.28 -4.81 -13.04
CA ASP A 216 11.30 -4.50 -11.61
C ASP A 216 11.36 -5.78 -10.77
N ALA A 217 10.68 -6.86 -11.15
CA ALA A 217 10.80 -8.15 -10.48
C ALA A 217 12.23 -8.71 -10.58
N PHE A 218 12.87 -8.57 -11.73
CA PHE A 218 14.28 -8.96 -11.90
C PHE A 218 15.18 -8.14 -10.98
N LEU A 219 15.00 -6.82 -10.92
CA LEU A 219 15.74 -5.96 -9.99
C LEU A 219 15.53 -6.39 -8.53
N VAL A 220 14.30 -6.74 -8.14
CA VAL A 220 14.02 -7.23 -6.78
C VAL A 220 14.85 -8.46 -6.45
N TYR A 221 14.82 -9.48 -7.28
CA TYR A 221 15.49 -10.74 -6.99
C TYR A 221 17.01 -10.66 -7.18
N ASN A 222 17.46 -10.15 -8.32
CA ASN A 222 18.88 -10.16 -8.67
C ASN A 222 19.67 -9.07 -7.92
N LYS A 223 19.22 -7.81 -8.01
CA LYS A 223 19.97 -6.68 -7.43
C LYS A 223 19.76 -6.55 -5.91
N TYR A 224 18.50 -6.60 -5.45
CA TYR A 224 18.19 -6.29 -4.06
C TYR A 224 18.28 -7.49 -3.13
N LEU A 225 17.86 -8.68 -3.57
CA LEU A 225 18.02 -9.93 -2.82
C LEU A 225 19.34 -10.66 -3.13
N LYS A 226 20.12 -10.17 -4.09
CA LYS A 226 21.43 -10.72 -4.50
C LYS A 226 21.35 -12.19 -4.93
N LEU A 227 20.24 -12.61 -5.51
CA LEU A 227 20.10 -13.96 -6.06
C LEU A 227 20.77 -14.03 -7.45
N ASN A 228 21.27 -15.22 -7.81
CA ASN A 228 21.86 -15.41 -9.14
C ASN A 228 20.82 -15.26 -10.25
N PHE A 229 21.30 -15.12 -11.50
CA PHE A 229 20.45 -14.85 -12.68
C PHE A 229 19.38 -15.94 -12.88
N LEU A 230 19.77 -17.23 -12.86
CA LEU A 230 18.86 -18.34 -13.12
C LEU A 230 17.75 -18.43 -12.07
N VAL A 231 18.11 -18.35 -10.79
CA VAL A 231 17.12 -18.35 -9.69
C VAL A 231 16.15 -17.17 -9.81
N SER A 232 16.66 -15.99 -10.20
CA SER A 232 15.81 -14.80 -10.38
C SER A 232 14.77 -15.04 -11.48
N ILE A 233 15.14 -15.63 -12.61
CA ILE A 233 14.22 -15.95 -13.72
C ILE A 233 13.15 -16.97 -13.28
N VAL A 234 13.56 -18.03 -12.58
CA VAL A 234 12.62 -19.05 -12.06
C VAL A 234 11.60 -18.41 -11.10
N LEU A 235 12.06 -17.55 -10.19
CA LEU A 235 11.15 -16.88 -9.24
C LEU A 235 10.19 -15.90 -9.94
N ILE A 236 10.65 -15.20 -10.99
CA ILE A 236 9.77 -14.32 -11.80
C ILE A 236 8.69 -15.16 -12.49
N PHE A 237 9.04 -16.32 -13.01
CA PHE A 237 8.08 -17.22 -13.64
C PHE A 237 6.96 -17.63 -12.65
N PHE A 238 7.33 -18.11 -11.45
CA PHE A 238 6.35 -18.44 -10.41
C PHE A 238 5.53 -17.25 -9.95
N LEU A 239 6.16 -16.10 -9.74
CA LEU A 239 5.46 -14.86 -9.35
C LEU A 239 4.42 -14.46 -10.41
N SER A 240 4.74 -14.65 -11.69
CA SER A 240 3.86 -14.34 -12.82
C SER A 240 2.68 -15.31 -12.89
N ILE A 241 2.93 -16.61 -12.80
CA ILE A 241 1.88 -17.67 -12.76
C ILE A 241 0.92 -17.41 -11.59
N ASN A 242 1.44 -17.21 -10.38
CA ASN A 242 0.62 -16.95 -9.20
C ASN A 242 -0.19 -15.65 -9.34
N SER A 243 0.35 -14.63 -10.02
CA SER A 243 -0.41 -13.41 -10.32
C SER A 243 -1.55 -13.64 -11.30
N ILE A 244 -1.37 -14.53 -12.29
CA ILE A 244 -2.39 -14.92 -13.27
C ILE A 244 -3.49 -15.74 -12.59
N ILE A 245 -3.13 -16.78 -11.85
CA ILE A 245 -4.06 -17.62 -11.10
C ILE A 245 -4.97 -16.77 -10.21
N LYS A 246 -4.42 -15.83 -9.47
CA LYS A 246 -5.21 -14.93 -8.62
C LYS A 246 -6.16 -14.02 -9.39
N ARG A 247 -5.86 -13.69 -10.62
CA ARG A 247 -6.72 -12.82 -11.44
C ARG A 247 -7.86 -13.56 -12.08
N TYR A 248 -7.65 -14.83 -12.47
CA TYR A 248 -8.58 -15.57 -13.32
C TYR A 248 -9.22 -16.77 -12.63
N LEU A 249 -8.61 -17.34 -11.60
CA LEU A 249 -9.16 -18.38 -10.73
C LEU A 249 -9.44 -17.86 -9.30
#